data_083a4011d944b57565d0747c9454ea17
#
_entry.id   083a4011d944b57565d0747c9454ea17
#
_cell.length_a   1.000
_cell.length_b   1.000
_cell.length_c   1.000
_cell.angle_alpha   90.00
_cell.angle_beta   90.00
_cell.angle_gamma   90.00
#
_symmetry.space_group_name_H-M   'P 1'
#
loop_
_entity.id
_entity.type
_entity.pdbx_description
1 polymer ?
#
loop_
_entity_poly.entity_id
_entity_poly.type
_entity_poly.pdbx_seq_one_letter_code
_entity_poly.pdbx_strand_id
1 'polypeptide(L)'
;LQVHDEVKRVLIVAVTSDRGLAGGFNTNVLRYVEKLSKEKQREGAEVEVAACGKKAIGYFTYRGIEPVFSFAGYSADPEFAQAAELSGYVMQAYAEGKLDEVLIVYNHAKNAAEQTLVEQQVLPVKEESYADLLGLKAKEEDIFKSFRERDDSAIPGDIDFEPSTESVMSYMMNAYLNNAFYYAMLDSAAGEQ
;
A
#
# COMPACT_ATOMS: atom_id res chain seq x y z
N LEU A 1 8.88 -10.99 10.60
CA LEU A 1 7.71 -11.06 9.73
C LEU A 1 7.20 -12.49 9.75
N GLN A 2 6.12 -12.73 10.50
CA GLN A 2 5.50 -14.05 10.50
C GLN A 2 4.72 -14.22 9.21
N VAL A 3 5.11 -15.19 8.41
CA VAL A 3 4.28 -15.68 7.33
C VAL A 3 3.19 -16.52 7.98
N HIS A 4 1.94 -16.14 7.77
CA HIS A 4 0.82 -16.93 8.25
C HIS A 4 0.66 -18.16 7.36
N ASP A 5 0.64 -19.34 7.94
CA ASP A 5 0.58 -20.62 7.20
C ASP A 5 -0.74 -20.79 6.44
N GLU A 6 -1.77 -20.03 6.78
CA GLU A 6 -3.09 -20.09 6.19
C GLU A 6 -3.63 -18.69 5.92
N VAL A 7 -3.95 -18.39 4.66
CA VAL A 7 -4.54 -17.09 4.27
C VAL A 7 -6.03 -17.11 4.58
N LYS A 8 -6.42 -16.44 5.67
CA LYS A 8 -7.82 -16.34 6.13
C LYS A 8 -8.46 -15.00 5.82
N ARG A 9 -7.67 -13.92 5.81
CA ARG A 9 -8.15 -12.55 5.64
C ARG A 9 -7.32 -11.81 4.62
N VAL A 10 -7.97 -11.33 3.59
CA VAL A 10 -7.35 -10.63 2.46
C VAL A 10 -7.91 -9.22 2.37
N LEU A 11 -7.03 -8.25 2.26
CA LEU A 11 -7.38 -6.89 1.87
C LEU A 11 -6.98 -6.67 0.42
N ILE A 12 -7.94 -6.24 -0.40
CA ILE A 12 -7.69 -5.84 -1.78
C ILE A 12 -7.85 -4.32 -1.85
N VAL A 13 -6.78 -3.64 -2.22
CA VAL A 13 -6.77 -2.19 -2.41
C VAL A 13 -7.00 -1.90 -3.89
N ALA A 14 -8.16 -1.35 -4.20
CA ALA A 14 -8.53 -0.93 -5.55
C ALA A 14 -8.15 0.53 -5.74
N VAL A 15 -7.25 0.80 -6.68
CA VAL A 15 -6.81 2.16 -6.99
C VAL A 15 -7.34 2.57 -8.34
N THR A 16 -8.23 3.55 -8.35
CA THR A 16 -8.83 4.11 -9.56
C THR A 16 -8.73 5.64 -9.52
N SER A 17 -9.12 6.27 -10.61
CA SER A 17 -9.15 7.71 -10.72
C SER A 17 -10.41 8.34 -10.11
N ASP A 18 -10.38 9.65 -9.90
CA ASP A 18 -11.54 10.45 -9.48
C ASP A 18 -12.36 10.91 -10.67
N ARG A 19 -11.71 11.09 -11.82
CA ARG A 19 -12.32 11.55 -13.05
C ARG A 19 -12.56 10.39 -14.01
N GLY A 20 -13.61 10.40 -14.76
CA GLY A 20 -13.91 9.35 -15.72
C GLY A 20 -13.08 9.38 -17.00
N LEU A 21 -11.96 10.10 -17.03
CA LEU A 21 -11.16 10.35 -18.24
C LEU A 21 -10.29 9.16 -18.67
N ALA A 22 -10.07 8.19 -17.78
CA ALA A 22 -9.30 6.99 -18.09
C ALA A 22 -10.10 5.94 -18.89
N GLY A 23 -11.31 6.26 -19.34
CA GLY A 23 -12.14 5.35 -20.15
C GLY A 23 -12.46 4.04 -19.42
N GLY A 24 -12.30 2.91 -20.14
CA GLY A 24 -12.58 1.58 -19.60
C GLY A 24 -11.57 1.05 -18.58
N PHE A 25 -10.44 1.72 -18.36
CA PHE A 25 -9.37 1.21 -17.50
C PHE A 25 -9.80 1.12 -16.04
N ASN A 26 -10.53 2.10 -15.53
CA ASN A 26 -11.09 2.05 -14.17
C ASN A 26 -12.06 0.88 -14.01
N THR A 27 -12.93 0.68 -14.97
CA THR A 27 -13.89 -0.43 -14.96
C THR A 27 -13.17 -1.77 -14.97
N ASN A 28 -12.09 -1.90 -15.73
CA ASN A 28 -11.28 -3.12 -15.78
C ASN A 28 -10.63 -3.43 -14.42
N VAL A 29 -10.10 -2.42 -13.74
CA VAL A 29 -9.56 -2.58 -12.38
C VAL A 29 -10.64 -3.09 -11.43
N LEU A 30 -11.81 -2.47 -11.44
CA LEU A 30 -12.89 -2.79 -10.51
C LEU A 30 -13.49 -4.17 -10.78
N ARG A 31 -13.67 -4.55 -12.03
CA ARG A 31 -14.11 -5.90 -12.40
C ARG A 31 -13.08 -6.95 -11.99
N TYR A 32 -11.81 -6.64 -12.16
CA TYR A 32 -10.74 -7.53 -11.74
C TYR A 32 -10.73 -7.73 -10.22
N VAL A 33 -10.88 -6.66 -9.46
CA VAL A 33 -10.98 -6.72 -7.98
C VAL A 33 -12.17 -7.56 -7.55
N GLU A 34 -13.30 -7.40 -8.20
CA GLU A 34 -14.51 -8.19 -7.91
C GLU A 34 -14.31 -9.68 -8.19
N LYS A 35 -13.69 -10.01 -9.31
CA LYS A 35 -13.33 -11.39 -9.67
C LYS A 35 -12.33 -11.98 -8.66
N LEU A 36 -11.28 -11.24 -8.33
CA LEU A 36 -10.26 -11.65 -7.38
C LEU A 36 -10.86 -11.87 -5.99
N SER A 37 -11.75 -10.99 -5.56
CA SER A 37 -12.48 -11.13 -4.31
C SER A 37 -13.26 -12.43 -4.23
N LYS A 38 -13.99 -12.76 -5.31
CA LYS A 38 -14.77 -14.01 -5.38
C LYS A 38 -13.86 -15.25 -5.38
N GLU A 39 -12.73 -15.20 -6.07
CA GLU A 39 -11.75 -16.29 -6.07
C GLU A 39 -11.20 -16.55 -4.68
N LYS A 40 -10.82 -15.50 -3.97
CA LYS A 40 -10.31 -15.60 -2.60
C LYS A 40 -11.37 -16.13 -1.63
N GLN A 41 -12.62 -15.70 -1.77
CA GLN A 41 -13.73 -16.20 -0.97
C GLN A 41 -13.99 -17.70 -1.21
N ARG A 42 -13.87 -18.18 -2.44
CA ARG A 42 -13.98 -19.61 -2.76
C ARG A 42 -12.86 -20.43 -2.12
N GLU A 43 -11.69 -19.85 -1.95
CA GLU A 43 -10.56 -20.45 -1.24
C GLU A 43 -10.73 -20.45 0.29
N GLY A 44 -11.81 -19.87 0.78
CA GLY A 44 -12.15 -19.82 2.20
C GLY A 44 -11.71 -18.54 2.92
N ALA A 45 -11.22 -17.54 2.20
CA ALA A 45 -10.79 -16.28 2.80
C ALA A 45 -11.96 -15.31 3.02
N GLU A 46 -11.87 -14.49 4.07
CA GLU A 46 -12.67 -13.29 4.23
C GLU A 46 -11.97 -12.17 3.47
N VAL A 47 -12.70 -11.44 2.64
CA VAL A 47 -12.15 -10.39 1.79
C VAL A 47 -12.70 -9.03 2.21
N GLU A 48 -11.80 -8.11 2.47
CA GLU A 48 -12.08 -6.68 2.68
C GLU A 48 -11.54 -5.89 1.49
N VAL A 49 -12.16 -4.75 1.21
CA VAL A 49 -11.78 -3.88 0.10
C VAL A 49 -11.48 -2.48 0.63
N ALA A 50 -10.38 -1.90 0.17
CA ALA A 50 -10.10 -0.48 0.30
C ALA A 50 -10.31 0.19 -1.05
N ALA A 51 -10.99 1.32 -1.07
CA ALA A 51 -11.35 2.04 -2.29
C ALA A 51 -10.61 3.37 -2.36
N CYS A 52 -9.70 3.48 -3.33
CA CYS A 52 -8.95 4.70 -3.61
C CYS A 52 -9.48 5.31 -4.90
N GLY A 53 -10.06 6.51 -4.80
CA GLY A 53 -10.66 7.21 -5.93
C GLY A 53 -12.20 7.13 -5.96
N LYS A 54 -12.82 8.17 -6.49
CA LYS A 54 -14.30 8.27 -6.56
C LYS A 54 -14.92 7.12 -7.34
N LYS A 55 -14.27 6.66 -8.39
CA LYS A 55 -14.78 5.55 -9.22
C LYS A 55 -14.87 4.26 -8.44
N ALA A 56 -13.84 3.93 -7.66
CA ALA A 56 -13.84 2.74 -6.80
C ALA A 56 -14.91 2.85 -5.71
N ILE A 57 -15.00 3.98 -5.05
CA ILE A 57 -15.99 4.22 -3.99
C ILE A 57 -17.41 4.04 -4.54
N GLY A 58 -17.73 4.70 -5.65
CA GLY A 58 -19.05 4.61 -6.28
C GLY A 58 -19.40 3.19 -6.72
N TYR A 59 -18.45 2.49 -7.31
CA TYR A 59 -18.65 1.11 -7.77
C TYR A 59 -19.01 0.15 -6.63
N PHE A 60 -18.26 0.18 -5.53
CA PHE A 60 -18.52 -0.68 -4.40
C PHE A 60 -19.79 -0.29 -3.64
N THR A 61 -20.02 1.01 -3.46
CA THR A 61 -21.24 1.51 -2.83
C THR A 61 -22.49 1.07 -3.59
N TYR A 62 -22.48 1.17 -4.92
CA TYR A 62 -23.58 0.71 -5.76
C TYR A 62 -23.86 -0.79 -5.59
N ARG A 63 -22.85 -1.59 -5.34
CA ARG A 63 -22.97 -3.04 -5.13
C ARG A 63 -23.25 -3.44 -3.68
N GLY A 64 -23.42 -2.48 -2.79
CA GLY A 64 -23.66 -2.76 -1.37
C GLY A 64 -22.43 -3.25 -0.63
N ILE A 65 -21.24 -3.01 -1.17
CA ILE A 65 -19.97 -3.34 -0.53
C ILE A 65 -19.45 -2.07 0.16
N GLU A 66 -19.28 -2.12 1.49
CA GLU A 66 -18.71 -1.03 2.24
C GLU A 66 -17.19 -1.19 2.34
N PRO A 67 -16.38 -0.28 1.76
CA PRO A 67 -14.94 -0.36 1.91
C PRO A 67 -14.53 -0.11 3.37
N VAL A 68 -13.53 -0.86 3.84
CA VAL A 68 -12.96 -0.66 5.19
C VAL A 68 -12.12 0.61 5.27
N PHE A 69 -11.66 1.10 4.12
CA PHE A 69 -10.91 2.34 3.98
C PHE A 69 -11.22 2.96 2.62
N SER A 70 -11.43 4.26 2.60
CA SER A 70 -11.68 4.97 1.34
C SER A 70 -11.19 6.40 1.38
N PHE A 71 -10.69 6.87 0.24
CA PHE A 71 -10.39 8.28 0.04
C PHE A 71 -10.54 8.65 -1.44
N ALA A 72 -10.82 9.93 -1.67
CA ALA A 72 -11.03 10.50 -3.00
C ALA A 72 -10.28 11.82 -3.13
N GLY A 73 -10.20 12.33 -4.36
CA GLY A 73 -9.57 13.62 -4.64
C GLY A 73 -8.07 13.58 -4.83
N TYR A 74 -7.45 12.39 -4.77
CA TYR A 74 -6.01 12.25 -4.89
C TYR A 74 -5.49 12.37 -6.32
N SER A 75 -6.31 12.09 -7.34
CA SER A 75 -5.84 12.04 -8.73
C SER A 75 -5.45 13.39 -9.30
N ALA A 76 -6.03 14.48 -8.78
CA ALA A 76 -5.62 15.84 -9.12
C ALA A 76 -4.32 16.24 -8.43
N ASP A 77 -4.14 15.81 -7.19
CA ASP A 77 -2.97 16.13 -6.35
C ASP A 77 -2.73 14.95 -5.39
N PRO A 78 -2.01 13.89 -5.83
CA PRO A 78 -1.73 12.74 -4.97
C PRO A 78 -0.90 13.14 -3.75
N GLU A 79 -1.46 12.94 -2.57
CA GLU A 79 -0.81 13.27 -1.31
C GLU A 79 -0.23 12.01 -0.64
N PHE A 80 1.02 12.10 -0.22
CA PHE A 80 1.68 11.04 0.53
C PHE A 80 0.95 10.72 1.85
N ALA A 81 0.32 11.72 2.46
CA ALA A 81 -0.44 11.56 3.70
C ALA A 81 -1.57 10.51 3.58
N GLN A 82 -2.24 10.43 2.41
CA GLN A 82 -3.29 9.45 2.16
C GLN A 82 -2.73 8.02 2.11
N ALA A 83 -1.59 7.83 1.45
CA ALA A 83 -0.88 6.56 1.46
C ALA A 83 -0.43 6.17 2.87
N ALA A 84 0.04 7.12 3.65
CA ALA A 84 0.47 6.92 5.04
C ALA A 84 -0.68 6.47 5.94
N GLU A 85 -1.88 7.02 5.78
CA GLU A 85 -3.06 6.59 6.52
C GLU A 85 -3.44 5.14 6.21
N LEU A 86 -3.44 4.77 4.94
CA LEU A 86 -3.69 3.41 4.51
C LEU A 86 -2.63 2.45 5.05
N SER A 87 -1.36 2.82 4.97
CA SER A 87 -0.26 2.03 5.51
C SER A 87 -0.38 1.80 7.02
N GLY A 88 -0.76 2.83 7.76
CA GLY A 88 -0.99 2.74 9.21
C GLY A 88 -2.09 1.74 9.54
N TYR A 89 -3.20 1.78 8.83
CA TYR A 89 -4.27 0.81 8.97
C TYR A 89 -3.80 -0.62 8.70
N VAL A 90 -3.10 -0.82 7.59
CA VAL A 90 -2.60 -2.13 7.18
C VAL A 90 -1.59 -2.69 8.19
N MET A 91 -0.64 -1.87 8.62
CA MET A 91 0.37 -2.25 9.61
C MET A 91 -0.26 -2.72 10.90
N GLN A 92 -1.20 -1.96 11.42
CA GLN A 92 -1.89 -2.30 12.66
C GLN A 92 -2.69 -3.58 12.53
N ALA A 93 -3.47 -3.72 11.46
CA ALA A 93 -4.29 -4.90 11.23
C ALA A 93 -3.45 -6.16 11.03
N TYR A 94 -2.32 -6.05 10.31
CA TYR A 94 -1.40 -7.16 10.11
C TYR A 94 -0.71 -7.59 11.42
N ALA A 95 -0.25 -6.63 12.21
CA ALA A 95 0.38 -6.88 13.52
C ALA A 95 -0.59 -7.54 14.52
N GLU A 96 -1.87 -7.17 14.47
CA GLU A 96 -2.93 -7.75 15.31
C GLU A 96 -3.46 -9.11 14.81
N GLY A 97 -2.92 -9.61 13.71
CA GLY A 97 -3.37 -10.86 13.09
C GLY A 97 -4.72 -10.77 12.39
N LYS A 98 -5.18 -9.57 12.07
CA LYS A 98 -6.47 -9.33 11.40
C LYS A 98 -6.38 -9.34 9.88
N LEU A 99 -5.17 -9.31 9.32
CA LEU A 99 -4.88 -9.43 7.88
C LEU A 99 -3.76 -10.42 7.66
N ASP A 100 -3.90 -11.26 6.64
CA ASP A 100 -2.90 -12.25 6.23
C ASP A 100 -2.26 -11.89 4.89
N GLU A 101 -3.03 -11.25 4.00
CA GLU A 101 -2.58 -10.89 2.66
C GLU A 101 -3.14 -9.53 2.27
N VAL A 102 -2.30 -8.72 1.63
CA VAL A 102 -2.70 -7.42 1.06
C VAL A 102 -2.27 -7.36 -0.39
N LEU A 103 -3.23 -7.12 -1.27
CA LEU A 103 -3.07 -6.99 -2.71
C LEU A 103 -3.46 -5.58 -3.14
N ILE A 104 -2.67 -4.98 -4.03
CA ILE A 104 -3.03 -3.73 -4.71
C ILE A 104 -3.36 -4.06 -6.16
N VAL A 105 -4.47 -3.50 -6.66
CA VAL A 105 -4.85 -3.57 -8.07
C VAL A 105 -4.98 -2.15 -8.62
N TYR A 106 -4.24 -1.86 -9.67
CA TYR A 106 -4.23 -0.56 -10.30
C TYR A 106 -3.83 -0.65 -11.78
N ASN A 107 -3.94 0.44 -12.51
CA ASN A 107 -3.41 0.55 -13.88
C ASN A 107 -2.06 1.23 -13.87
N HIS A 108 -1.08 0.57 -14.49
CA HIS A 108 0.18 1.19 -14.84
C HIS A 108 0.03 1.94 -16.16
N ALA A 109 0.22 3.24 -16.14
CA ALA A 109 0.17 4.08 -17.33
C ALA A 109 1.57 4.21 -17.93
N LYS A 110 1.78 3.58 -19.08
CA LYS A 110 2.98 3.81 -19.89
C LYS A 110 2.86 5.14 -20.65
N ASN A 111 1.67 5.42 -21.16
CA ASN A 111 1.22 6.70 -21.71
C ASN A 111 -0.32 6.73 -21.65
N ALA A 112 -0.95 7.82 -22.12
CA ALA A 112 -2.40 7.96 -22.10
C ALA A 112 -3.15 6.87 -22.90
N ALA A 113 -2.51 6.26 -23.88
CA ALA A 113 -3.11 5.26 -24.77
C ALA A 113 -2.80 3.82 -24.32
N GLU A 114 -1.69 3.60 -23.65
CA GLU A 114 -1.23 2.28 -23.22
C GLU A 114 -1.23 2.17 -21.70
N GLN A 115 -2.17 1.39 -21.19
CA GLN A 115 -2.27 1.10 -19.76
C GLN A 115 -2.33 -0.41 -19.54
N THR A 116 -1.68 -0.87 -18.47
CA THR A 116 -1.63 -2.28 -18.10
C THR A 116 -2.16 -2.45 -16.70
N LEU A 117 -3.08 -3.39 -16.52
CA LEU A 117 -3.59 -3.76 -15.20
C LEU A 117 -2.49 -4.46 -14.41
N VAL A 118 -2.27 -4.02 -13.18
CA VAL A 118 -1.27 -4.56 -12.26
C VAL A 118 -1.96 -5.08 -11.02
N GLU A 119 -1.64 -6.32 -10.65
CA GLU A 119 -1.92 -6.90 -9.34
C GLU A 119 -0.58 -7.07 -8.62
N GLN A 120 -0.44 -6.45 -7.47
CA GLN A 120 0.78 -6.51 -6.68
C GLN A 120 0.48 -7.03 -5.27
N GLN A 121 1.15 -8.10 -4.86
CA GLN A 121 1.13 -8.54 -3.47
C GLN A 121 2.07 -7.65 -2.65
N VAL A 122 1.52 -6.96 -1.68
CA VAL A 122 2.27 -6.07 -0.78
C VAL A 122 2.64 -6.81 0.50
N LEU A 123 1.71 -7.58 1.04
CA LEU A 123 1.92 -8.46 2.18
C LEU A 123 1.35 -9.86 1.90
N PRO A 124 2.00 -10.93 2.32
CA PRO A 124 3.36 -10.96 2.85
C PRO A 124 4.39 -10.51 1.81
N VAL A 125 5.53 -10.01 2.29
CA VAL A 125 6.61 -9.52 1.40
C VAL A 125 7.22 -10.69 0.64
N LYS A 126 7.28 -10.60 -0.68
CA LYS A 126 7.91 -11.61 -1.53
C LYS A 126 9.44 -11.54 -1.41
N GLU A 127 10.13 -12.65 -1.63
CA GLU A 127 11.59 -12.71 -1.62
C GLU A 127 12.25 -11.67 -2.53
N GLU A 128 11.67 -11.43 -3.70
CA GLU A 128 12.12 -10.41 -4.66
C GLU A 128 12.10 -8.99 -4.06
N SER A 129 11.17 -8.73 -3.14
CA SER A 129 11.02 -7.43 -2.47
C SER A 129 11.95 -7.29 -1.26
N TYR A 130 12.54 -8.37 -0.75
CA TYR A 130 13.50 -8.30 0.36
C TYR A 130 14.77 -7.52 -0.02
N ALA A 131 15.20 -7.59 -1.27
CA ALA A 131 16.33 -6.82 -1.76
C ALA A 131 16.07 -5.31 -1.65
N ASP A 132 14.84 -4.87 -1.96
CA ASP A 132 14.42 -3.47 -1.83
C ASP A 132 14.35 -3.04 -0.36
N LEU A 133 13.83 -3.90 0.52
CA LEU A 133 13.82 -3.68 1.95
C LEU A 133 15.24 -3.58 2.54
N LEU A 134 16.14 -4.46 2.12
CA LEU A 134 17.54 -4.42 2.53
C LEU A 134 18.26 -3.19 2.00
N GLY A 135 17.94 -2.73 0.80
CA GLY A 135 18.44 -1.47 0.25
C GLY A 135 17.97 -0.25 1.05
N LEU A 136 16.70 -0.23 1.47
CA LEU A 136 16.18 0.79 2.37
C LEU A 136 16.87 0.76 3.73
N LYS A 137 17.14 -0.43 4.27
CA LYS A 137 17.88 -0.61 5.52
C LYS A 137 19.29 -0.03 5.45
N ALA A 138 20.02 -0.29 4.37
CA ALA A 138 21.35 0.26 4.16
C ALA A 138 21.34 1.79 4.11
N LYS A 139 20.38 2.40 3.39
CA LYS A 139 20.19 3.85 3.34
C LYS A 139 19.84 4.43 4.70
N GLU A 140 19.06 3.71 5.48
CA GLU A 140 18.65 4.13 6.80
C GLU A 140 19.80 4.09 7.80
N GLU A 141 20.62 3.05 7.78
CA GLU A 141 21.86 2.97 8.58
C GLU A 141 22.80 4.13 8.25
N ASP A 142 22.93 4.51 6.98
CA ASP A 142 23.70 5.66 6.55
C ASP A 142 23.11 6.99 7.07
N ILE A 143 21.80 7.14 7.05
CA ILE A 143 21.10 8.29 7.61
C ILE A 143 21.29 8.37 9.11
N PHE A 144 21.15 7.28 9.85
CA PHE A 144 21.38 7.22 11.29
C PHE A 144 22.84 7.49 11.65
N LYS A 145 23.79 6.98 10.87
CA LYS A 145 25.20 7.31 11.01
C LYS A 145 25.44 8.81 10.86
N SER A 146 24.86 9.43 9.85
CA SER A 146 25.00 10.87 9.62
C SER A 146 24.36 11.69 10.72
N PHE A 147 23.27 11.23 11.35
CA PHE A 147 22.70 11.87 12.54
C PHE A 147 23.57 11.71 13.78
N ARG A 148 24.16 10.54 13.99
CA ARG A 148 25.10 10.32 15.10
C ARG A 148 26.36 11.18 14.98
N GLU A 149 26.91 11.31 13.80
CA GLU A 149 28.09 12.15 13.54
C GLU A 149 27.83 13.65 13.70
N ARG A 150 26.58 14.11 13.56
CA ARG A 150 26.19 15.50 13.77
C ARG A 150 25.89 15.83 15.22
N ASP A 151 25.56 14.84 16.03
CA ASP A 151 25.08 15.06 17.41
C ASP A 151 26.16 14.95 18.46
N ASP A 152 27.41 14.70 18.08
CA ASP A 152 28.58 14.70 19.00
C ASP A 152 28.91 16.08 19.55
N SER A 153 28.11 17.11 19.20
CA SER A 153 28.45 18.47 19.60
C SER A 153 27.46 19.18 20.51
N ALA A 154 26.31 18.60 20.90
CA ALA A 154 25.31 19.48 21.53
C ALA A 154 24.32 18.92 22.55
N ILE A 155 24.41 17.75 23.16
CA ILE A 155 23.62 17.48 24.36
C ILE A 155 24.32 16.55 25.35
N PRO A 156 24.67 17.04 26.55
CA PRO A 156 25.00 16.18 27.67
C PRO A 156 23.71 15.65 28.28
N GLY A 157 23.33 14.44 27.93
CA GLY A 157 22.18 13.79 28.52
C GLY A 157 22.05 12.38 27.95
N ASP A 158 22.19 11.42 28.85
CA ASP A 158 21.98 10.00 28.61
C ASP A 158 20.59 9.71 28.01
N ILE A 159 20.45 9.91 26.70
CA ILE A 159 19.38 9.30 25.94
C ILE A 159 20.04 8.31 25.00
N ASP A 160 20.26 7.11 25.49
CA ASP A 160 20.57 5.95 24.68
C ASP A 160 19.35 5.63 23.78
N PHE A 161 19.21 6.36 22.69
CA PHE A 161 18.38 5.95 21.58
C PHE A 161 19.16 4.91 20.77
N GLU A 162 19.25 3.72 21.28
CA GLU A 162 19.44 2.55 20.42
C GLU A 162 18.06 2.15 19.91
N PRO A 163 17.73 2.40 18.62
CA PRO A 163 16.48 1.91 18.08
C PRO A 163 16.50 0.38 18.18
N SER A 164 15.50 -0.19 18.85
CA SER A 164 15.36 -1.62 18.91
C SER A 164 15.22 -2.19 17.49
N THR A 165 15.67 -3.42 17.27
CA THR A 165 15.51 -4.10 15.98
C THR A 165 14.05 -4.10 15.53
N GLU A 166 13.10 -4.25 16.45
CA GLU A 166 11.67 -4.18 16.19
C GLU A 166 11.22 -2.81 15.69
N SER A 167 11.73 -1.71 16.27
CA SER A 167 11.43 -0.35 15.84
C SER A 167 11.95 -0.08 14.43
N VAL A 168 13.15 -0.55 14.10
CA VAL A 168 13.74 -0.42 12.77
C VAL A 168 12.93 -1.22 11.74
N MET A 169 12.56 -2.46 12.06
CA MET A 169 11.73 -3.30 11.18
C MET A 169 10.35 -2.69 10.94
N SER A 170 9.71 -2.15 11.96
CA SER A 170 8.42 -1.48 11.84
C SER A 170 8.51 -0.23 10.96
N TYR A 171 9.54 0.56 11.13
CA TYR A 171 9.79 1.75 10.30
C TYR A 171 10.02 1.37 8.84
N MET A 172 10.83 0.37 8.56
CA MET A 172 11.11 -0.13 7.21
C MET A 172 9.84 -0.65 6.53
N MET A 173 9.04 -1.41 7.25
CA MET A 173 7.78 -1.94 6.74
C MET A 173 6.80 -0.81 6.41
N ASN A 174 6.70 0.17 7.29
CA ASN A 174 5.86 1.35 7.08
C ASN A 174 6.32 2.13 5.83
N ALA A 175 7.61 2.35 5.67
CA ALA A 175 8.18 3.01 4.48
C ALA A 175 7.90 2.21 3.19
N TYR A 176 8.05 0.90 3.24
CA TYR A 176 7.75 0.01 2.12
C TYR A 176 6.28 0.10 1.70
N LEU A 177 5.36 0.01 2.64
CA LEU A 177 3.92 0.10 2.37
C LEU A 177 3.52 1.48 1.85
N ASN A 178 4.03 2.55 2.47
CA ASN A 178 3.79 3.92 2.01
C ASN A 178 4.23 4.11 0.56
N ASN A 179 5.41 3.62 0.21
CA ASN A 179 5.94 3.74 -1.15
C ASN A 179 5.10 2.94 -2.14
N ALA A 180 4.69 1.73 -1.78
CA ALA A 180 3.88 0.87 -2.64
C ALA A 180 2.51 1.52 -2.94
N PHE A 181 1.83 2.00 -1.93
CA PHE A 181 0.52 2.66 -2.09
C PHE A 181 0.64 4.00 -2.83
N TYR A 182 1.60 4.81 -2.46
CA TYR A 182 1.83 6.12 -3.08
C TYR A 182 2.21 5.97 -4.56
N TYR A 183 3.06 5.01 -4.89
CA TYR A 183 3.43 4.71 -6.28
C TYR A 183 2.21 4.30 -7.11
N ALA A 184 1.36 3.43 -6.59
CA ALA A 184 0.14 3.00 -7.27
C ALA A 184 -0.81 4.19 -7.52
N MET A 185 -0.95 5.09 -6.54
CA MET A 185 -1.75 6.31 -6.67
C MET A 185 -1.18 7.26 -7.71
N LEU A 186 0.13 7.49 -7.72
CA LEU A 186 0.80 8.33 -8.71
C LEU A 186 0.65 7.76 -10.11
N ASP A 187 0.85 6.47 -10.27
CA ASP A 187 0.76 5.79 -11.55
C ASP A 187 -0.68 5.83 -12.10
N SER A 188 -1.66 5.58 -11.25
CA SER A 188 -3.08 5.70 -11.61
C SER A 188 -3.46 7.13 -11.99
N ALA A 189 -2.98 8.12 -11.25
CA ALA A 189 -3.21 9.54 -11.55
C ALA A 189 -2.58 9.98 -12.87
N ALA A 190 -1.40 9.45 -13.21
CA ALA A 190 -0.73 9.73 -14.49
C ALA A 190 -1.54 9.25 -15.69
N GLY A 191 -2.33 8.19 -15.54
CA GLY A 191 -3.20 7.67 -16.59
C GLY A 191 -4.41 8.54 -16.92
N GLU A 192 -4.70 9.55 -16.10
CA GLU A 192 -5.80 10.50 -16.31
C GLU A 192 -5.43 11.71 -17.17
N GLN A 193 -4.17 11.97 -17.43
CA GLN A 193 -3.68 13.15 -18.16
C GLN A 193 -3.75 12.99 -19.66
#